data_61a8080307c1267bcc2ed14b4e6cb302
#
_entry.id   61a8080307c1267bcc2ed14b4e6cb302
#
_cell.length_a   1.000
_cell.length_b   1.000
_cell.length_c   1.000
_cell.angle_alpha   90.00
_cell.angle_beta   90.00
_cell.angle_gamma   90.00
#
_symmetry.space_group_name_H-M   'P 1'
#
loop_
_entity.id
_entity.type
_entity.pdbx_description
1 polymer ?
#
loop_
_entity_poly.entity_id
_entity_poly.type
_entity_poly.pdbx_seq_one_letter_code
_entity_poly.pdbx_strand_id
1 'polypeptide(L)'
;MTKVIVVYESKYGNTKLVAETIVDGMSNVEGLETVIKDLKEVNLNKMSDYDTILIGSPNHYGGPTKAVKEFIDRLGKLHLNGKSFSVFDTYLGKKSDYFFEKAVKTMEKIMSENVPALKQIAPGLSIKVQGMKGPIVEGELPKCKEFGKKIEAQLKA
;
A
#
# COMPACT_ATOMS: atom_id res chain seq x y z
N MET A 1 -3.77 20.48 -7.07
CA MET A 1 -4.00 19.62 -5.90
C MET A 1 -3.42 18.23 -6.13
N THR A 2 -2.63 17.76 -5.21
CA THR A 2 -2.04 16.41 -5.30
C THR A 2 -3.06 15.38 -4.84
N LYS A 3 -3.25 14.34 -5.65
CA LYS A 3 -4.22 13.28 -5.36
C LYS A 3 -3.53 11.95 -5.08
N VAL A 4 -3.88 11.35 -3.95
CA VAL A 4 -3.35 10.04 -3.53
C VAL A 4 -4.51 9.06 -3.43
N ILE A 5 -4.34 7.88 -4.04
CA ILE A 5 -5.25 6.76 -3.80
C ILE A 5 -4.55 5.67 -3.01
N VAL A 6 -5.23 5.15 -1.99
CA VAL A 6 -4.78 3.99 -1.23
C VAL A 6 -5.70 2.84 -1.59
N VAL A 7 -5.14 1.85 -2.26
CA VAL A 7 -5.86 0.64 -2.69
C VAL A 7 -5.45 -0.53 -1.81
N TYR A 8 -6.40 -1.28 -1.31
CA TYR A 8 -6.10 -2.39 -0.42
C TYR A 8 -6.96 -3.61 -0.73
N GLU A 9 -6.45 -4.78 -0.39
CA GLU A 9 -7.25 -5.98 -0.21
C GLU A 9 -7.20 -6.36 1.27
N SER A 10 -8.34 -6.65 1.87
CA SER A 10 -8.42 -7.01 3.27
C SER A 10 -9.46 -8.10 3.46
N LYS A 11 -9.05 -9.21 4.09
CA LYS A 11 -9.95 -10.32 4.36
C LYS A 11 -10.65 -10.16 5.72
N TYR A 12 -9.92 -9.69 6.71
CA TYR A 12 -10.42 -9.58 8.09
C TYR A 12 -10.43 -8.15 8.62
N GLY A 13 -10.12 -7.17 7.78
CA GLY A 13 -10.14 -5.75 8.15
C GLY A 13 -8.82 -5.17 8.61
N ASN A 14 -7.76 -5.97 8.76
CA ASN A 14 -6.48 -5.47 9.26
C ASN A 14 -5.77 -4.58 8.24
N THR A 15 -5.69 -5.02 6.99
CA THR A 15 -5.06 -4.23 5.92
C THR A 15 -5.87 -2.95 5.67
N LYS A 16 -7.19 -3.02 5.78
CA LYS A 16 -8.07 -1.85 5.69
C LYS A 16 -7.75 -0.84 6.79
N LEU A 17 -7.60 -1.30 8.02
CA LEU A 17 -7.26 -0.43 9.15
C LEU A 17 -5.90 0.24 8.95
N VAL A 18 -4.93 -0.48 8.42
CA VAL A 18 -3.62 0.09 8.07
C VAL A 18 -3.81 1.20 7.02
N ALA A 19 -4.58 0.95 5.96
CA ALA A 19 -4.86 1.94 4.92
C ALA A 19 -5.48 3.21 5.52
N GLU A 20 -6.49 3.05 6.36
CA GLU A 20 -7.17 4.15 7.03
C GLU A 20 -6.22 4.96 7.93
N THR A 21 -5.35 4.27 8.65
CA THR A 21 -4.38 4.91 9.55
C THR A 21 -3.28 5.66 8.78
N ILE A 22 -2.86 5.13 7.65
CA ILE A 22 -1.92 5.85 6.75
C ILE A 22 -2.55 7.16 6.30
N VAL A 23 -3.80 7.12 5.86
CA VAL A 23 -4.52 8.32 5.43
C VAL A 23 -4.67 9.33 6.57
N ASP A 24 -4.93 8.86 7.80
CA ASP A 24 -4.97 9.73 8.97
C ASP A 24 -3.64 10.49 9.15
N GLY A 25 -2.52 9.87 8.83
CA GLY A 25 -1.22 10.53 8.87
C GLY A 25 -1.05 11.64 7.85
N MET A 26 -1.83 11.60 6.76
CA MET A 26 -1.81 12.58 5.68
C MET A 26 -2.93 13.61 5.75
N SER A 27 -3.88 13.47 6.68
CA SER A 27 -5.20 14.10 6.58
C SER A 27 -5.28 15.59 6.89
N ASN A 28 -4.24 16.23 7.39
CA ASN A 28 -4.30 17.62 7.83
C ASN A 28 -3.55 18.60 6.92
N VAL A 29 -3.46 18.28 5.62
CA VAL A 29 -2.64 19.06 4.71
C VAL A 29 -3.48 19.66 3.60
N GLU A 30 -3.43 20.99 3.48
CA GLU A 30 -4.03 21.68 2.35
C GLU A 30 -3.33 21.26 1.05
N GLY A 31 -4.10 21.10 0.01
CA GLY A 31 -3.59 20.73 -1.31
C GLY A 31 -3.40 19.24 -1.53
N LEU A 32 -3.77 18.41 -0.55
CA LEU A 32 -3.70 16.96 -0.66
C LEU A 32 -5.09 16.34 -0.57
N GLU A 33 -5.48 15.60 -1.60
CA GLU A 33 -6.72 14.83 -1.61
C GLU A 33 -6.39 13.35 -1.51
N THR A 34 -7.00 12.65 -0.57
CA THR A 34 -6.78 11.21 -0.39
C THR A 34 -8.07 10.43 -0.60
N VAL A 35 -7.95 9.29 -1.26
CA VAL A 35 -9.06 8.37 -1.50
C VAL A 35 -8.62 6.98 -1.07
N ILE A 36 -9.47 6.27 -0.34
CA ILE A 36 -9.25 4.87 0.05
C ILE A 36 -10.25 4.01 -0.69
N LYS A 37 -9.78 2.97 -1.37
CA LYS A 37 -10.65 2.05 -2.11
C LYS A 37 -10.24 0.60 -1.85
N ASP A 38 -11.25 -0.23 -1.60
CA ASP A 38 -11.08 -1.68 -1.71
C ASP A 38 -10.72 -2.00 -3.17
N LEU A 39 -9.80 -2.93 -3.36
CA LEU A 39 -9.33 -3.35 -4.67
C LEU A 39 -10.48 -3.67 -5.63
N LYS A 40 -11.55 -4.26 -5.12
CA LYS A 40 -12.73 -4.65 -5.92
C LYS A 40 -13.51 -3.45 -6.46
N GLU A 41 -13.34 -2.28 -5.86
CA GLU A 41 -14.09 -1.08 -6.22
C GLU A 41 -13.29 -0.11 -7.09
N VAL A 42 -12.04 -0.43 -7.38
CA VAL A 42 -11.15 0.45 -8.15
C VAL A 42 -11.55 0.45 -9.62
N ASN A 43 -11.69 1.65 -10.19
CA ASN A 43 -11.84 1.83 -11.62
C ASN A 43 -10.47 2.11 -12.23
N LEU A 44 -9.93 1.13 -12.95
CA LEU A 44 -8.61 1.23 -13.57
C LEU A 44 -8.50 2.41 -14.56
N ASN A 45 -9.60 2.74 -15.24
CA ASN A 45 -9.62 3.85 -16.19
C ASN A 45 -9.44 5.21 -15.53
N LYS A 46 -9.59 5.30 -14.21
CA LYS A 46 -9.42 6.53 -13.44
C LYS A 46 -8.11 6.61 -12.68
N MET A 47 -7.28 5.58 -12.77
CA MET A 47 -6.02 5.57 -12.03
C MET A 47 -5.06 6.68 -12.44
N SER A 48 -5.14 7.12 -13.69
CA SER A 48 -4.32 8.24 -14.18
C SER A 48 -4.68 9.60 -13.55
N ASP A 49 -5.82 9.68 -12.86
CA ASP A 49 -6.23 10.89 -12.14
C ASP A 49 -5.43 11.12 -10.86
N TYR A 50 -4.73 10.12 -10.38
CA TYR A 50 -3.97 10.18 -9.13
C TYR A 50 -2.48 10.38 -9.39
N ASP A 51 -1.84 11.13 -8.50
CA ASP A 51 -0.39 11.40 -8.58
C ASP A 51 0.42 10.31 -7.87
N THR A 52 -0.16 9.71 -6.84
CA THR A 52 0.49 8.67 -6.05
C THR A 52 -0.49 7.53 -5.76
N ILE A 53 -0.01 6.31 -5.92
CA ILE A 53 -0.79 5.09 -5.70
C ILE A 53 -0.11 4.29 -4.60
N LEU A 54 -0.83 4.06 -3.50
CA LEU A 54 -0.37 3.18 -2.42
C LEU A 54 -1.17 1.88 -2.50
N ILE A 55 -0.48 0.75 -2.43
CA ILE A 55 -1.11 -0.56 -2.59
C ILE A 55 -0.81 -1.43 -1.37
N GLY A 56 -1.87 -1.95 -0.75
CA GLY A 56 -1.77 -2.80 0.43
C GLY A 56 -2.33 -4.18 0.23
N SER A 57 -1.65 -5.18 0.82
CA SER A 57 -2.02 -6.59 0.74
C SER A 57 -1.72 -7.29 2.05
N PRO A 58 -2.54 -8.27 2.47
CA PRO A 58 -2.08 -9.19 3.48
C PRO A 58 -0.95 -10.06 2.91
N ASN A 59 -0.04 -10.49 3.77
CA ASN A 59 1.02 -11.40 3.38
C ASN A 59 0.43 -12.81 3.22
N HIS A 60 0.56 -13.37 2.02
CA HIS A 60 0.04 -14.68 1.67
C HIS A 60 1.19 -15.56 1.22
N TYR A 61 1.70 -16.39 2.14
CA TYR A 61 2.86 -17.28 1.89
C TYR A 61 4.07 -16.54 1.31
N GLY A 62 4.42 -15.40 1.91
CA GLY A 62 5.60 -14.63 1.51
C GLY A 62 5.37 -13.69 0.35
N GLY A 63 4.13 -13.47 -0.08
CA GLY A 63 3.81 -12.58 -1.19
C GLY A 63 2.45 -11.91 -1.04
N PRO A 64 2.13 -11.00 -1.95
CA PRO A 64 0.80 -10.42 -2.00
C PRO A 64 -0.23 -11.45 -2.47
N THR A 65 -1.51 -11.15 -2.27
CA THR A 65 -2.59 -12.00 -2.76
C THR A 65 -2.59 -12.01 -4.28
N LYS A 66 -3.25 -13.03 -4.85
CA LYS A 66 -3.40 -13.14 -6.30
C LYS A 66 -4.09 -11.91 -6.89
N ALA A 67 -5.12 -11.41 -6.21
CA ALA A 67 -5.87 -10.24 -6.69
C ALA A 67 -4.98 -8.99 -6.74
N VAL A 68 -4.11 -8.80 -5.74
CA VAL A 68 -3.16 -7.69 -5.75
C VAL A 68 -2.14 -7.84 -6.88
N LYS A 69 -1.63 -9.04 -7.11
CA LYS A 69 -0.72 -9.30 -8.25
C LYS A 69 -1.36 -8.96 -9.58
N GLU A 70 -2.61 -9.38 -9.78
CA GLU A 70 -3.35 -9.08 -11.00
C GLU A 70 -3.59 -7.58 -11.17
N PHE A 71 -3.86 -6.88 -10.08
CA PHE A 71 -4.03 -5.43 -10.10
C PHE A 71 -2.74 -4.74 -10.55
N ILE A 72 -1.60 -5.16 -10.01
CA ILE A 72 -0.29 -4.61 -10.40
C ILE A 72 -0.02 -4.84 -11.88
N ASP A 73 -0.32 -6.04 -12.38
CA ASP A 73 -0.15 -6.34 -13.80
C ASP A 73 -1.01 -5.43 -14.68
N ARG A 74 -2.23 -5.14 -14.25
CA ARG A 74 -3.12 -4.22 -14.99
C ARG A 74 -2.63 -2.78 -14.94
N LEU A 75 -2.06 -2.35 -13.82
CA LEU A 75 -1.43 -1.02 -13.73
C LEU A 75 -0.33 -0.85 -14.76
N GLY A 76 0.44 -1.91 -15.01
CA GLY A 76 1.53 -1.88 -15.99
C GLY A 76 1.09 -1.61 -17.41
N LYS A 77 -0.20 -1.76 -17.71
CA LYS A 77 -0.77 -1.49 -19.04
C LYS A 77 -1.29 -0.08 -19.20
N LEU A 78 -1.24 0.72 -18.14
CA LEU A 78 -1.74 2.09 -18.15
C LEU A 78 -0.62 3.10 -18.37
N HIS A 79 -0.97 4.31 -18.80
CA HIS A 79 -0.03 5.41 -18.96
C HIS A 79 0.08 6.19 -17.65
N LEU A 80 1.08 5.86 -16.83
CA LEU A 80 1.26 6.41 -15.50
C LEU A 80 2.60 7.14 -15.32
N ASN A 81 3.18 7.62 -16.40
CA ASN A 81 4.46 8.35 -16.36
C ASN A 81 4.39 9.58 -15.46
N GLY A 82 5.44 9.80 -14.67
CA GLY A 82 5.54 10.94 -13.77
C GLY A 82 4.84 10.75 -12.43
N LYS A 83 4.22 9.59 -12.21
CA LYS A 83 3.53 9.30 -10.97
C LYS A 83 4.39 8.46 -10.04
N SER A 84 3.94 8.29 -8.80
CA SER A 84 4.70 7.57 -7.79
C SER A 84 3.86 6.51 -7.09
N PHE A 85 4.52 5.61 -6.38
CA PHE A 85 3.87 4.56 -5.62
C PHE A 85 4.62 4.25 -4.33
N SER A 86 3.94 3.60 -3.41
CA SER A 86 4.54 2.79 -2.36
C SER A 86 3.60 1.64 -2.04
N VAL A 87 4.05 0.74 -1.20
CA VAL A 87 3.33 -0.49 -0.88
C VAL A 87 3.33 -0.73 0.63
N PHE A 88 2.36 -1.49 1.11
CA PHE A 88 2.31 -1.90 2.50
C PHE A 88 1.70 -3.29 2.64
N ASP A 89 2.01 -3.96 3.73
CA ASP A 89 1.42 -5.26 4.02
C ASP A 89 1.05 -5.41 5.48
N THR A 90 0.27 -6.44 5.76
CA THR A 90 0.05 -6.98 7.10
C THR A 90 0.57 -8.40 7.12
N TYR A 91 1.32 -8.78 8.16
CA TYR A 91 1.92 -10.11 8.22
C TYR A 91 1.83 -10.70 9.61
N LEU A 92 1.85 -12.04 9.66
CA LEU A 92 1.83 -12.79 10.92
C LEU A 92 3.27 -12.95 11.41
N GLY A 93 3.57 -12.43 12.60
CA GLY A 93 4.91 -12.47 13.15
C GLY A 93 5.26 -13.78 13.83
N LYS A 94 5.40 -14.87 13.07
CA LYS A 94 5.82 -16.17 13.57
C LYS A 94 7.24 -16.50 13.11
N LYS A 95 7.89 -17.47 13.77
CA LYS A 95 9.23 -17.95 13.37
C LYS A 95 9.30 -18.38 11.90
N SER A 96 8.20 -18.92 11.36
CA SER A 96 8.09 -19.29 9.95
C SER A 96 8.31 -18.12 9.00
N ASP A 97 8.08 -16.89 9.45
CA ASP A 97 8.27 -15.70 8.60
C ASP A 97 9.74 -15.41 8.30
N TYR A 98 10.68 -16.03 9.03
CA TYR A 98 12.11 -15.92 8.73
C TYR A 98 12.47 -16.65 7.43
N PHE A 99 11.62 -17.56 6.97
CA PHE A 99 11.87 -18.36 5.76
C PHE A 99 11.18 -17.77 4.51
N PHE A 100 10.30 -16.79 4.68
CA PHE A 100 9.55 -16.20 3.58
C PHE A 100 9.74 -14.69 3.56
N GLU A 101 9.92 -14.15 2.37
CA GLU A 101 9.92 -12.69 2.22
C GLU A 101 8.53 -12.16 2.58
N LYS A 102 8.50 -10.95 3.12
CA LYS A 102 7.23 -10.25 3.36
C LYS A 102 6.63 -9.83 2.03
N ALA A 103 5.30 -9.80 1.97
CA ALA A 103 4.57 -9.40 0.76
C ALA A 103 5.06 -8.05 0.21
N VAL A 104 5.40 -7.12 1.10
CA VAL A 104 5.89 -5.79 0.71
C VAL A 104 7.13 -5.87 -0.17
N LYS A 105 8.05 -6.78 0.10
CA LYS A 105 9.28 -6.93 -0.71
C LYS A 105 8.96 -7.47 -2.10
N THR A 106 8.07 -8.45 -2.17
CA THR A 106 7.61 -8.98 -3.46
C THR A 106 6.88 -7.92 -4.25
N MET A 107 6.02 -7.12 -3.59
CA MET A 107 5.29 -6.05 -4.24
C MET A 107 6.22 -4.97 -4.80
N GLU A 108 7.24 -4.58 -4.03
CA GLU A 108 8.25 -3.63 -4.51
C GLU A 108 8.94 -4.14 -5.78
N LYS A 109 9.28 -5.42 -5.78
CA LYS A 109 9.94 -6.05 -6.93
C LYS A 109 9.04 -6.07 -8.16
N ILE A 110 7.81 -6.57 -8.03
CA ILE A 110 6.92 -6.67 -9.19
C ILE A 110 6.46 -5.30 -9.68
N MET A 111 6.35 -4.30 -8.81
CA MET A 111 6.08 -2.94 -9.24
C MET A 111 7.23 -2.40 -10.09
N SER A 112 8.48 -2.59 -9.67
CA SER A 112 9.63 -2.11 -10.43
C SER A 112 9.78 -2.82 -11.78
N GLU A 113 9.40 -4.10 -11.85
CA GLU A 113 9.50 -4.89 -13.09
C GLU A 113 8.32 -4.66 -14.03
N ASN A 114 7.09 -4.58 -13.51
CA ASN A 114 5.87 -4.57 -14.31
C ASN A 114 5.27 -3.17 -14.51
N VAL A 115 5.59 -2.23 -13.64
CA VAL A 115 5.07 -0.86 -13.70
C VAL A 115 6.23 0.15 -13.62
N PRO A 116 7.21 0.07 -14.54
CA PRO A 116 8.42 0.90 -14.45
C PRO A 116 8.16 2.39 -14.59
N ALA A 117 6.98 2.78 -15.08
CA ALA A 117 6.60 4.18 -15.19
C ALA A 117 6.40 4.85 -13.83
N LEU A 118 6.08 4.08 -12.78
CA LEU A 118 5.89 4.60 -11.44
C LEU A 118 7.20 4.60 -10.66
N LYS A 119 7.48 5.73 -10.00
CA LYS A 119 8.65 5.88 -9.14
C LYS A 119 8.27 5.58 -7.70
N GLN A 120 9.07 4.79 -7.00
CA GLN A 120 8.82 4.51 -5.59
C GLN A 120 9.13 5.73 -4.74
N ILE A 121 8.13 6.22 -4.01
CA ILE A 121 8.24 7.45 -3.21
C ILE A 121 8.77 7.19 -1.80
N ALA A 122 8.58 6.00 -1.27
CA ALA A 122 9.03 5.60 0.07
C ALA A 122 9.20 4.09 0.12
N PRO A 123 10.10 3.59 0.99
CA PRO A 123 10.20 2.15 1.25
C PRO A 123 8.85 1.60 1.75
N GLY A 124 8.55 0.36 1.40
CA GLY A 124 7.30 -0.29 1.81
C GLY A 124 7.16 -0.41 3.33
N LEU A 125 5.91 -0.38 3.80
CA LEU A 125 5.56 -0.51 5.21
C LEU A 125 5.05 -1.92 5.49
N SER A 126 5.56 -2.55 6.54
CA SER A 126 5.14 -3.89 6.94
C SER A 126 4.62 -3.86 8.38
N ILE A 127 3.37 -4.28 8.57
CA ILE A 127 2.66 -4.19 9.87
C ILE A 127 2.30 -5.57 10.38
N LYS A 128 2.72 -5.82 11.62
CA LYS A 128 2.54 -7.12 12.26
C LYS A 128 1.15 -7.28 12.85
N VAL A 129 0.54 -8.44 12.65
CA VAL A 129 -0.72 -8.84 13.28
C VAL A 129 -0.48 -10.02 14.22
N GLN A 130 -1.34 -10.16 15.25
CA GLN A 130 -1.21 -11.21 16.25
C GLN A 130 -1.64 -12.58 15.73
N GLY A 131 -2.61 -12.61 14.84
CA GLY A 131 -3.14 -13.83 14.26
C GLY A 131 -3.74 -13.53 12.89
N MET A 132 -4.19 -14.56 12.18
CA MET A 132 -4.79 -14.40 10.84
C MET A 132 -5.91 -13.36 10.81
N LYS A 133 -6.75 -13.34 11.84
CA LYS A 133 -7.87 -12.40 11.96
C LYS A 133 -7.49 -11.11 12.68
N GLY A 134 -6.25 -10.96 13.09
CA GLY A 134 -5.78 -9.84 13.87
C GLY A 134 -5.80 -10.13 15.37
N PRO A 135 -5.83 -9.14 16.24
CA PRO A 135 -5.70 -7.72 15.87
C PRO A 135 -4.28 -7.33 15.43
N ILE A 136 -4.13 -6.08 15.02
CA ILE A 136 -2.80 -5.51 14.76
C ILE A 136 -2.05 -5.45 16.09
N VAL A 137 -0.76 -5.81 16.08
CA VAL A 137 0.08 -5.81 17.28
C VAL A 137 0.15 -4.39 17.85
N GLU A 138 0.07 -4.30 19.17
CA GLU A 138 0.18 -3.03 19.89
C GLU A 138 1.50 -2.32 19.50
N GLY A 139 1.42 -1.01 19.26
CA GLY A 139 2.57 -0.21 18.85
C GLY A 139 2.80 -0.14 17.34
N GLU A 140 2.05 -0.93 16.54
CA GLU A 140 2.22 -0.92 15.08
C GLU A 140 1.44 0.19 14.38
N LEU A 141 0.27 0.59 14.88
CA LEU A 141 -0.53 1.64 14.25
C LEU A 141 0.18 3.00 14.17
N PRO A 142 0.96 3.44 15.17
CA PRO A 142 1.75 4.67 15.04
C PRO A 142 2.71 4.65 13.84
N LYS A 143 3.23 3.48 13.45
CA LYS A 143 4.09 3.36 12.27
C LYS A 143 3.33 3.67 10.98
N CYS A 144 2.04 3.36 10.94
CA CYS A 144 1.17 3.68 9.80
C CYS A 144 1.01 5.19 9.65
N LYS A 145 0.78 5.90 10.75
CA LYS A 145 0.69 7.37 10.75
C LYS A 145 2.00 8.01 10.31
N GLU A 146 3.12 7.52 10.82
CA GLU A 146 4.45 8.02 10.43
C GLU A 146 4.72 7.79 8.94
N PHE A 147 4.29 6.64 8.42
CA PHE A 147 4.39 6.35 6.98
C PHE A 147 3.59 7.36 6.17
N GLY A 148 2.36 7.66 6.58
CA GLY A 148 1.53 8.68 5.93
C GLY A 148 2.19 10.06 5.95
N LYS A 149 2.76 10.45 7.09
CA LYS A 149 3.49 11.72 7.21
C LYS A 149 4.71 11.79 6.31
N LYS A 150 5.44 10.69 6.18
CA LYS A 150 6.60 10.61 5.27
C LYS A 150 6.21 10.81 3.84
N ILE A 151 5.14 10.15 3.40
CA ILE A 151 4.65 10.29 2.03
C ILE A 151 4.19 11.72 1.78
N GLU A 152 3.43 12.29 2.71
CA GLU A 152 3.01 13.68 2.63
C GLU A 152 4.21 14.63 2.47
N ALA A 153 5.25 14.45 3.29
CA ALA A 153 6.46 15.26 3.22
C ALA A 153 7.14 15.16 1.85
N GLN A 154 7.20 13.97 1.27
CA GLN A 154 7.77 13.75 -0.05
C GLN A 154 6.95 14.44 -1.14
N LEU A 155 5.64 14.44 -1.02
CA LEU A 155 4.75 15.07 -2.00
C LEU A 155 4.81 16.58 -1.98
N LYS A 156 5.21 17.16 -0.85
CA LYS A 156 5.36 18.60 -0.69
C LYS A 156 6.74 19.11 -1.08
N ALA A 157 7.70 18.21 -1.16
CA ALA A 157 9.08 18.59 -1.47
C ALA A 157 9.26 19.10 -2.91
#